data_9231595a7733a7bfcf3d7c50dcd5dc68
#
_entry.id   9231595a7733a7bfcf3d7c50dcd5dc68
#
_cell.length_a   1.000
_cell.length_b   1.000
_cell.length_c   1.000
_cell.angle_alpha   90.00
_cell.angle_beta   90.00
_cell.angle_gamma   90.00
#
_symmetry.space_group_name_H-M   'P 1'
#
loop_
_entity.id
_entity.type
_entity.pdbx_description
1 polymer ?
#
loop_
_entity_poly.entity_id
_entity_poly.type
_entity_poly.pdbx_seq_one_letter_code
_entity_poly.pdbx_strand_id
1 'polypeptide(L)'
;RKHFNLPEDKFLFLVMYNSGSVMERKNPLAAIKAFKEAFCKDEQMKEKYKDVGLVIKISEAELSAEDEKIIGSVIEDCNNIYYMCGHMGRCEVNTLLADVDVYVSLHRSEGFGLVMAESMYVGTPVIATDWSGNTEFMNSDTACMVGYDMIELDKDYEPFKKGNVWADAHVDEAADYMRRLYEDKDFYERIAGNGQKYAREHLAYKRSA
;
A
#
# COMPACT_ATOMS: atom_id res chain seq x y z
N ARG A 1 0.86 -8.39 15.68
CA ARG A 1 0.09 -9.27 14.75
C ARG A 1 -1.04 -10.01 15.45
N LYS A 2 -0.83 -10.63 16.63
CA LYS A 2 -1.91 -11.31 17.37
C LYS A 2 -3.12 -10.44 17.64
N HIS A 3 -2.90 -9.18 18.01
CA HIS A 3 -3.97 -8.21 18.26
C HIS A 3 -4.89 -8.02 17.03
N PHE A 4 -4.33 -8.10 15.84
CA PHE A 4 -5.04 -7.93 14.56
C PHE A 4 -5.47 -9.26 13.91
N ASN A 5 -5.23 -10.38 14.59
CA ASN A 5 -5.49 -11.73 14.05
C ASN A 5 -4.79 -11.96 12.69
N LEU A 6 -3.57 -11.42 12.53
CA LEU A 6 -2.72 -11.60 11.35
C LEU A 6 -1.71 -12.74 11.55
N PRO A 7 -1.31 -13.43 10.48
CA PRO A 7 -0.25 -14.44 10.53
C PRO A 7 1.04 -13.90 11.13
N GLU A 8 1.63 -14.66 12.06
CA GLU A 8 2.87 -14.26 12.73
C GLU A 8 4.13 -14.68 11.96
N ASP A 9 4.00 -15.68 11.11
CA ASP A 9 5.07 -16.36 10.36
C ASP A 9 5.18 -15.94 8.89
N LYS A 10 4.40 -14.93 8.47
CA LYS A 10 4.39 -14.45 7.08
C LYS A 10 5.02 -13.07 6.92
N PHE A 11 5.61 -12.84 5.76
CA PHE A 11 5.96 -11.49 5.30
C PHE A 11 4.70 -10.81 4.74
N LEU A 12 4.29 -9.69 5.35
CA LEU A 12 3.00 -9.08 5.10
C LEU A 12 3.11 -7.71 4.40
N PHE A 13 2.50 -7.62 3.24
CA PHE A 13 2.19 -6.35 2.58
C PHE A 13 0.87 -5.81 3.10
N LEU A 14 0.74 -4.50 3.24
CA LEU A 14 -0.50 -3.83 3.67
C LEU A 14 -0.93 -2.79 2.64
N VAL A 15 -2.18 -2.85 2.22
CA VAL A 15 -2.87 -1.79 1.51
C VAL A 15 -4.03 -1.27 2.36
N MET A 16 -4.20 0.05 2.43
CA MET A 16 -5.28 0.68 3.21
C MET A 16 -6.08 1.64 2.34
N TYR A 17 -7.39 1.58 2.45
CA TYR A 17 -8.25 2.58 1.85
C TYR A 17 -9.53 2.79 2.67
N ASN A 18 -10.20 3.90 2.38
CA ASN A 18 -11.48 4.26 2.95
C ASN A 18 -12.50 4.20 1.81
N SER A 19 -13.57 3.40 1.92
CA SER A 19 -14.61 3.28 0.90
C SER A 19 -15.46 4.56 0.79
N GLY A 20 -15.52 5.38 1.84
CA GLY A 20 -16.08 6.72 1.77
C GLY A 20 -15.26 7.72 0.94
N SER A 21 -14.01 7.37 0.56
CA SER A 21 -13.26 8.05 -0.49
C SER A 21 -13.40 7.28 -1.79
N VAL A 22 -13.19 7.95 -2.92
CA VAL A 22 -13.23 7.31 -4.23
C VAL A 22 -12.20 6.18 -4.28
N MET A 23 -12.67 4.91 -4.35
CA MET A 23 -11.82 3.71 -4.37
C MET A 23 -10.83 3.77 -5.53
N GLU A 24 -11.29 4.24 -6.70
CA GLU A 24 -10.46 4.38 -7.90
C GLU A 24 -9.27 5.31 -7.67
N ARG A 25 -9.41 6.35 -6.84
CA ARG A 25 -8.32 7.27 -6.49
C ARG A 25 -7.26 6.59 -5.61
N LYS A 26 -7.68 5.81 -4.63
CA LYS A 26 -6.77 5.05 -3.75
C LYS A 26 -6.19 3.81 -4.44
N ASN A 27 -6.89 3.33 -5.47
CA ASN A 27 -6.45 2.27 -6.37
C ASN A 27 -5.95 0.99 -5.67
N PRO A 28 -6.69 0.44 -4.70
CA PRO A 28 -6.28 -0.80 -4.03
C PRO A 28 -6.18 -1.98 -5.01
N LEU A 29 -6.94 -1.93 -6.11
CA LEU A 29 -6.92 -2.97 -7.14
C LEU A 29 -5.56 -3.08 -7.83
N ALA A 30 -4.84 -1.97 -8.05
CA ALA A 30 -3.49 -2.03 -8.59
C ALA A 30 -2.52 -2.72 -7.62
N ALA A 31 -2.63 -2.44 -6.31
CA ALA A 31 -1.82 -3.12 -5.30
C ALA A 31 -2.11 -4.63 -5.22
N ILE A 32 -3.38 -5.03 -5.33
CA ILE A 32 -3.78 -6.45 -5.38
C ILE A 32 -3.23 -7.12 -6.65
N LYS A 33 -3.35 -6.47 -7.80
CA LYS A 33 -2.80 -6.99 -9.07
C LYS A 33 -1.28 -7.12 -9.01
N ALA A 34 -0.58 -6.13 -8.44
CA ALA A 34 0.87 -6.19 -8.26
C ALA A 34 1.28 -7.35 -7.35
N PHE A 35 0.56 -7.57 -6.25
CA PHE A 35 0.78 -8.71 -5.36
C PHE A 35 0.55 -10.05 -6.09
N LYS A 36 -0.51 -10.18 -6.87
CA LYS A 36 -0.78 -11.39 -7.66
C LYS A 36 0.30 -11.65 -8.70
N GLU A 37 0.74 -10.63 -9.42
CA GLU A 37 1.82 -10.73 -10.40
C GLU A 37 3.15 -11.10 -9.73
N ALA A 38 3.39 -10.59 -8.53
CA ALA A 38 4.60 -10.89 -7.77
C ALA A 38 4.64 -12.32 -7.22
N PHE A 39 3.51 -12.85 -6.70
CA PHE A 39 3.52 -14.02 -5.83
C PHE A 39 2.48 -15.10 -6.14
N CYS A 40 1.47 -14.81 -6.98
CA CYS A 40 0.33 -15.70 -7.20
C CYS A 40 0.09 -16.05 -8.68
N LYS A 41 1.02 -15.77 -9.57
CA LYS A 41 0.84 -15.90 -11.02
C LYS A 41 0.55 -17.34 -11.48
N ASP A 42 1.15 -18.33 -10.82
CA ASP A 42 0.95 -19.74 -11.05
C ASP A 42 1.14 -20.55 -9.76
N GLU A 43 0.83 -21.85 -9.80
CA GLU A 43 0.91 -22.73 -8.62
C GLU A 43 2.35 -22.87 -8.10
N GLN A 44 3.35 -22.79 -8.96
CA GLN A 44 4.75 -22.86 -8.56
C GLN A 44 5.16 -21.61 -7.75
N MET A 45 4.73 -20.45 -8.19
CA MET A 45 4.95 -19.19 -7.45
C MET A 45 4.18 -19.18 -6.12
N LYS A 46 2.93 -19.62 -6.09
CA LYS A 46 2.15 -19.72 -4.86
C LYS A 46 2.83 -20.61 -3.81
N GLU A 47 3.38 -21.76 -4.21
CA GLU A 47 4.13 -22.63 -3.29
C GLU A 47 5.47 -22.01 -2.88
N LYS A 48 6.23 -21.41 -3.81
CA LYS A 48 7.49 -20.72 -3.49
C LYS A 48 7.32 -19.59 -2.48
N TYR A 49 6.23 -18.84 -2.58
CA TYR A 49 5.96 -17.64 -1.77
C TYR A 49 4.81 -17.85 -0.78
N LYS A 50 4.60 -19.07 -0.32
CA LYS A 50 3.53 -19.39 0.64
C LYS A 50 3.62 -18.61 1.96
N ASP A 51 4.81 -18.13 2.30
CA ASP A 51 5.08 -17.34 3.50
C ASP A 51 4.90 -15.82 3.27
N VAL A 52 4.36 -15.41 2.12
CA VAL A 52 4.04 -14.01 1.80
C VAL A 52 2.52 -13.81 1.81
N GLY A 53 2.06 -12.67 2.33
CA GLY A 53 0.64 -12.33 2.38
C GLY A 53 0.35 -10.86 2.11
N LEU A 54 -0.88 -10.57 1.68
CA LEU A 54 -1.40 -9.22 1.52
C LEU A 54 -2.54 -8.97 2.49
N VAL A 55 -2.42 -7.91 3.29
CA VAL A 55 -3.48 -7.43 4.17
C VAL A 55 -4.19 -6.26 3.48
N ILE A 56 -5.51 -6.35 3.35
CA ILE A 56 -6.36 -5.28 2.82
C ILE A 56 -7.16 -4.70 4.00
N LYS A 57 -6.80 -3.50 4.43
CA LYS A 57 -7.47 -2.79 5.52
C LYS A 57 -8.45 -1.76 4.97
N ILE A 58 -9.71 -1.91 5.34
CA ILE A 58 -10.82 -1.06 4.94
C ILE A 58 -11.35 -0.33 6.17
N SER A 59 -11.58 0.98 6.07
CA SER A 59 -11.96 1.80 7.25
C SER A 59 -13.41 1.63 7.68
N GLU A 60 -14.28 1.17 6.80
CA GLU A 60 -15.68 0.89 7.09
C GLU A 60 -15.84 -0.44 7.82
N ALA A 61 -16.98 -0.60 8.49
CA ALA A 61 -17.31 -1.83 9.22
C ALA A 61 -17.51 -3.04 8.29
N GLU A 62 -17.98 -2.78 7.06
CA GLU A 62 -18.21 -3.78 6.04
C GLU A 62 -17.88 -3.20 4.66
N LEU A 63 -17.47 -4.06 3.73
CA LEU A 63 -17.37 -3.73 2.31
C LEU A 63 -18.76 -3.43 1.73
N SER A 64 -18.85 -2.48 0.81
CA SER A 64 -20.03 -2.41 -0.04
C SER A 64 -20.13 -3.69 -0.89
N ALA A 65 -21.36 -4.13 -1.20
CA ALA A 65 -21.55 -5.31 -2.04
C ALA A 65 -20.89 -5.17 -3.44
N GLU A 66 -20.75 -3.94 -3.92
CA GLU A 66 -20.05 -3.64 -5.19
C GLU A 66 -18.53 -3.80 -5.03
N ASP A 67 -17.93 -3.23 -3.99
CA ASP A 67 -16.50 -3.37 -3.70
C ASP A 67 -16.13 -4.83 -3.42
N GLU A 68 -16.97 -5.54 -2.65
CA GLU A 68 -16.79 -6.97 -2.37
C GLU A 68 -16.75 -7.79 -3.65
N LYS A 69 -17.67 -7.53 -4.58
CA LYS A 69 -17.70 -8.20 -5.87
C LYS A 69 -16.46 -7.88 -6.72
N ILE A 70 -16.06 -6.61 -6.77
CA ILE A 70 -14.90 -6.16 -7.57
C ILE A 70 -13.62 -6.78 -7.00
N ILE A 71 -13.38 -6.62 -5.71
CA ILE A 71 -12.18 -7.16 -5.05
C ILE A 71 -12.20 -8.68 -5.10
N GLY A 72 -13.33 -9.32 -4.78
CA GLY A 72 -13.51 -10.76 -4.81
C GLY A 72 -13.09 -11.37 -6.16
N SER A 73 -13.52 -10.75 -7.28
CA SER A 73 -13.15 -11.21 -8.62
C SER A 73 -11.64 -11.12 -8.92
N VAL A 74 -10.92 -10.23 -8.26
CA VAL A 74 -9.47 -10.07 -8.47
C VAL A 74 -8.65 -11.02 -7.62
N ILE A 75 -9.16 -11.44 -6.44
CA ILE A 75 -8.42 -12.30 -5.49
C ILE A 75 -8.72 -13.78 -5.62
N GLU A 76 -9.69 -14.18 -6.44
CA GLU A 76 -10.27 -15.52 -6.52
C GLU A 76 -9.25 -16.68 -6.53
N ASP A 77 -8.05 -16.44 -7.05
CA ASP A 77 -6.99 -17.44 -7.18
C ASP A 77 -5.83 -17.29 -6.17
N CYS A 78 -5.95 -16.42 -5.16
CA CYS A 78 -4.85 -16.12 -4.25
C CYS A 78 -5.26 -16.29 -2.78
N ASN A 79 -4.78 -17.34 -2.12
CA ASN A 79 -5.19 -17.73 -0.77
C ASN A 79 -4.51 -16.94 0.38
N ASN A 80 -3.50 -16.12 0.07
CA ASN A 80 -2.72 -15.36 1.06
C ASN A 80 -3.15 -13.90 1.16
N ILE A 81 -4.44 -13.61 0.97
CA ILE A 81 -5.01 -12.27 1.10
C ILE A 81 -5.95 -12.24 2.30
N TYR A 82 -5.72 -11.28 3.19
CA TYR A 82 -6.41 -11.12 4.47
C TYR A 82 -7.16 -9.81 4.50
N TYR A 83 -8.42 -9.85 4.96
CA TYR A 83 -9.25 -8.65 5.09
C TYR A 83 -9.35 -8.17 6.52
N MET A 84 -9.30 -6.86 6.68
CA MET A 84 -9.56 -6.18 7.94
C MET A 84 -10.55 -5.04 7.69
N CYS A 85 -11.77 -5.15 8.22
CA CYS A 85 -12.77 -4.11 8.17
C CYS A 85 -12.93 -3.45 9.54
N GLY A 86 -13.33 -2.18 9.55
CA GLY A 86 -13.61 -1.45 10.77
C GLY A 86 -12.77 -0.19 10.94
N HIS A 87 -13.30 0.74 11.72
CA HIS A 87 -12.58 1.97 12.06
C HIS A 87 -11.46 1.67 13.06
N MET A 88 -10.29 2.25 12.81
CA MET A 88 -9.13 2.19 13.71
C MET A 88 -8.76 3.59 14.17
N GLY A 89 -8.45 3.73 15.46
CA GLY A 89 -7.83 4.94 15.98
C GLY A 89 -6.38 5.09 15.50
N ARG A 90 -5.83 6.29 15.62
CA ARG A 90 -4.46 6.61 15.14
C ARG A 90 -3.39 5.67 15.69
N CYS A 91 -3.49 5.34 16.99
CA CYS A 91 -2.54 4.43 17.63
C CYS A 91 -2.62 3.01 17.05
N GLU A 92 -3.82 2.52 16.73
CA GLU A 92 -4.02 1.21 16.13
C GLU A 92 -3.47 1.16 14.70
N VAL A 93 -3.71 2.22 13.91
CA VAL A 93 -3.13 2.34 12.56
C VAL A 93 -1.61 2.29 12.63
N ASN A 94 -0.98 3.06 13.52
CA ASN A 94 0.47 3.06 13.68
C ASN A 94 1.01 1.70 14.17
N THR A 95 0.25 1.01 15.03
CA THR A 95 0.60 -0.35 15.48
C THR A 95 0.50 -1.33 14.30
N LEU A 96 -0.55 -1.24 13.50
CA LEU A 96 -0.70 -2.09 12.31
C LEU A 96 0.44 -1.85 11.31
N LEU A 97 0.80 -0.59 11.06
CA LEU A 97 1.93 -0.24 10.18
C LEU A 97 3.25 -0.82 10.70
N ALA A 98 3.48 -0.81 12.02
CA ALA A 98 4.68 -1.43 12.62
C ALA A 98 4.64 -2.96 12.64
N ASP A 99 3.48 -3.58 12.52
CA ASP A 99 3.26 -5.03 12.57
C ASP A 99 3.35 -5.72 11.19
N VAL A 100 3.26 -4.94 10.11
CA VAL A 100 3.45 -5.44 8.73
C VAL A 100 4.85 -5.14 8.22
N ASP A 101 5.25 -5.79 7.14
CA ASP A 101 6.60 -5.65 6.62
C ASP A 101 6.70 -4.56 5.53
N VAL A 102 5.65 -4.30 4.77
CA VAL A 102 5.64 -3.28 3.71
C VAL A 102 4.26 -2.61 3.61
N TYR A 103 4.23 -1.30 3.48
CA TYR A 103 3.02 -0.55 3.13
C TYR A 103 2.98 -0.24 1.64
N VAL A 104 1.83 -0.44 0.99
CA VAL A 104 1.66 -0.25 -0.45
C VAL A 104 0.56 0.77 -0.74
N SER A 105 0.87 1.78 -1.55
CA SER A 105 -0.08 2.81 -1.98
C SER A 105 0.11 3.15 -3.45
N LEU A 106 -0.54 2.40 -4.35
CA LEU A 106 -0.53 2.68 -5.79
C LEU A 106 -1.64 3.69 -6.15
N HIS A 107 -1.72 4.75 -5.35
CA HIS A 107 -2.71 5.80 -5.50
C HIS A 107 -2.56 6.58 -6.81
N ARG A 108 -3.68 7.09 -7.32
CA ARG A 108 -3.74 7.92 -8.52
C ARG A 108 -3.62 9.42 -8.21
N SER A 109 -3.94 9.79 -6.98
CA SER A 109 -3.81 11.16 -6.46
C SER A 109 -3.86 11.14 -4.93
N GLU A 110 -2.99 11.92 -4.28
CA GLU A 110 -2.91 12.04 -2.83
C GLU A 110 -2.56 13.48 -2.43
N GLY A 111 -3.21 14.00 -1.39
CA GLY A 111 -2.93 15.37 -0.94
C GLY A 111 -1.57 15.51 -0.28
N PHE A 112 -1.26 14.61 0.66
CA PHE A 112 0.04 14.56 1.35
C PHE A 112 0.57 13.14 1.48
N GLY A 113 -0.29 12.19 1.87
CA GLY A 113 0.11 10.81 2.10
C GLY A 113 0.47 10.52 3.56
N LEU A 114 -0.40 10.94 4.50
CA LEU A 114 -0.16 10.76 5.93
C LEU A 114 0.20 9.33 6.31
N VAL A 115 -0.50 8.33 5.79
CA VAL A 115 -0.23 6.92 6.10
C VAL A 115 1.15 6.49 5.59
N MET A 116 1.59 6.99 4.44
CA MET A 116 2.93 6.74 3.91
C MET A 116 4.01 7.36 4.82
N ALA A 117 3.81 8.60 5.26
CA ALA A 117 4.72 9.27 6.20
C ALA A 117 4.77 8.55 7.56
N GLU A 118 3.63 8.07 8.06
CA GLU A 118 3.53 7.29 9.30
C GLU A 118 4.22 5.93 9.17
N SER A 119 4.05 5.25 8.02
CA SER A 119 4.74 4.00 7.71
C SER A 119 6.25 4.18 7.74
N MET A 120 6.77 5.19 7.05
CA MET A 120 8.20 5.54 7.10
C MET A 120 8.65 5.83 8.55
N TYR A 121 7.86 6.59 9.32
CA TYR A 121 8.21 6.98 10.69
C TYR A 121 8.36 5.77 11.62
N VAL A 122 7.53 4.75 11.50
CA VAL A 122 7.64 3.52 12.29
C VAL A 122 8.70 2.56 11.75
N GLY A 123 9.25 2.78 10.56
CA GLY A 123 10.32 2.00 9.95
C GLY A 123 9.84 0.94 8.96
N THR A 124 8.57 1.01 8.54
CA THR A 124 8.00 0.12 7.55
C THR A 124 8.21 0.72 6.16
N PRO A 125 8.94 0.07 5.24
CA PRO A 125 9.19 0.59 3.90
C PRO A 125 7.90 0.75 3.11
N VAL A 126 7.89 1.70 2.19
CA VAL A 126 6.72 2.06 1.39
C VAL A 126 6.99 1.82 -0.09
N ILE A 127 6.02 1.18 -0.77
CA ILE A 127 5.90 1.17 -2.22
C ILE A 127 4.78 2.16 -2.58
N ALA A 128 5.08 3.19 -3.37
CA ALA A 128 4.07 4.19 -3.72
C ALA A 128 4.25 4.72 -5.13
N THR A 129 3.14 5.19 -5.74
CA THR A 129 3.19 5.91 -7.02
C THR A 129 4.08 7.15 -6.88
N ASP A 130 4.99 7.37 -7.82
CA ASP A 130 5.87 8.55 -7.88
C ASP A 130 5.12 9.80 -8.36
N TRP A 131 3.99 10.10 -7.71
CA TRP A 131 3.08 11.17 -8.11
C TRP A 131 2.35 11.80 -6.93
N SER A 132 2.16 13.10 -6.99
CA SER A 132 1.36 13.94 -6.11
C SER A 132 2.03 14.22 -4.74
N GLY A 133 1.29 14.44 -3.65
CA GLY A 133 1.81 15.02 -2.41
C GLY A 133 2.89 14.22 -1.68
N ASN A 134 2.98 12.93 -1.90
CA ASN A 134 4.03 12.09 -1.29
C ASN A 134 5.43 12.36 -1.87
N THR A 135 5.54 12.87 -3.09
CA THR A 135 6.85 13.20 -3.72
C THR A 135 7.57 14.36 -3.02
N GLU A 136 6.88 15.11 -2.17
CA GLU A 136 7.51 16.14 -1.31
C GLU A 136 8.44 15.55 -0.25
N PHE A 137 8.25 14.28 0.14
CA PHE A 137 9.03 13.65 1.22
C PHE A 137 9.54 12.25 0.89
N MET A 138 9.16 11.69 -0.25
CA MET A 138 9.59 10.37 -0.70
C MET A 138 10.44 10.50 -1.97
N ASN A 139 11.45 9.64 -2.07
CA ASN A 139 12.31 9.49 -3.24
C ASN A 139 12.89 8.06 -3.28
N SER A 140 13.63 7.72 -4.33
CA SER A 140 14.21 6.39 -4.55
C SER A 140 15.20 5.92 -3.47
N ASP A 141 15.70 6.80 -2.60
CA ASP A 141 16.54 6.43 -1.47
C ASP A 141 15.73 6.07 -0.23
N THR A 142 14.52 6.61 -0.09
CA THR A 142 13.67 6.51 1.11
C THR A 142 12.43 5.66 0.93
N ALA A 143 12.07 5.31 -0.31
CA ALA A 143 10.90 4.50 -0.66
C ALA A 143 11.07 3.82 -2.02
N CYS A 144 10.21 2.88 -2.34
CA CYS A 144 10.09 2.29 -3.68
C CYS A 144 9.09 3.13 -4.50
N MET A 145 9.63 4.01 -5.34
CA MET A 145 8.85 4.94 -6.16
C MET A 145 8.48 4.26 -7.48
N VAL A 146 7.17 4.03 -7.68
CA VAL A 146 6.62 3.34 -8.86
C VAL A 146 6.26 4.35 -9.94
N GLY A 147 6.77 4.14 -11.16
CA GLY A 147 6.41 4.91 -12.32
C GLY A 147 4.92 4.83 -12.67
N TYR A 148 4.46 5.73 -13.51
CA TYR A 148 3.03 5.85 -13.85
C TYR A 148 2.83 6.42 -15.25
N ASP A 149 1.63 6.17 -15.80
CA ASP A 149 1.10 6.89 -16.95
C ASP A 149 -0.01 7.84 -16.52
N MET A 150 -0.12 8.99 -17.19
CA MET A 150 -1.25 9.89 -16.96
C MET A 150 -2.47 9.40 -17.71
N ILE A 151 -3.59 9.24 -16.98
CA ILE A 151 -4.88 8.84 -17.56
C ILE A 151 -5.91 9.95 -17.37
N GLU A 152 -6.72 10.20 -18.40
CA GLU A 152 -7.86 11.13 -18.32
C GLU A 152 -9.08 10.41 -17.74
N LEU A 153 -9.82 11.07 -16.83
CA LEU A 153 -11.04 10.52 -16.24
C LEU A 153 -12.16 10.50 -17.29
N ASP A 154 -12.75 9.33 -17.49
CA ASP A 154 -13.84 9.08 -18.43
C ASP A 154 -15.23 9.53 -17.93
N LYS A 155 -15.36 9.68 -16.59
CA LYS A 155 -16.56 10.11 -15.87
C LYS A 155 -16.21 10.96 -14.66
N ASP A 156 -17.22 11.52 -14.00
CA ASP A 156 -17.08 12.21 -12.73
C ASP A 156 -16.84 11.20 -11.60
N TYR A 157 -15.86 11.54 -10.72
CA TYR A 157 -15.59 10.89 -9.45
C TYR A 157 -15.55 11.97 -8.37
N GLU A 158 -16.67 12.36 -7.80
CA GLU A 158 -16.74 13.50 -6.89
C GLU A 158 -15.62 13.51 -5.81
N PRO A 159 -14.88 14.62 -5.67
CA PRO A 159 -15.04 15.93 -6.35
C PRO A 159 -14.33 16.04 -7.70
N PHE A 160 -13.74 14.98 -8.24
CA PHE A 160 -12.95 14.98 -9.47
C PHE A 160 -13.87 14.89 -10.68
N LYS A 161 -13.68 15.77 -11.66
CA LYS A 161 -14.53 15.85 -12.84
C LYS A 161 -13.92 15.10 -14.01
N LYS A 162 -14.79 14.60 -14.90
CA LYS A 162 -14.40 14.09 -16.21
C LYS A 162 -13.45 15.06 -16.90
N GLY A 163 -12.39 14.53 -17.51
CA GLY A 163 -11.32 15.30 -18.14
C GLY A 163 -10.21 15.73 -17.19
N ASN A 164 -10.37 15.56 -15.85
CA ASN A 164 -9.22 15.63 -14.96
C ASN A 164 -8.28 14.45 -15.22
N VAL A 165 -7.03 14.57 -14.82
CA VAL A 165 -6.03 13.53 -15.01
C VAL A 165 -5.59 12.93 -13.69
N TRP A 166 -5.34 11.62 -13.71
CA TRP A 166 -4.78 10.84 -12.61
C TRP A 166 -3.56 10.06 -13.07
N ALA A 167 -2.67 9.73 -12.12
CA ALA A 167 -1.56 8.82 -12.37
C ALA A 167 -2.02 7.36 -12.21
N ASP A 168 -1.80 6.53 -13.21
CA ASP A 168 -2.04 5.07 -13.12
C ASP A 168 -0.71 4.36 -12.99
N ALA A 169 -0.45 3.78 -11.81
CA ALA A 169 0.84 3.21 -11.45
C ALA A 169 1.16 1.96 -12.29
N HIS A 170 2.43 1.79 -12.64
CA HIS A 170 2.93 0.60 -13.33
C HIS A 170 2.92 -0.62 -12.38
N VAL A 171 1.96 -1.51 -12.60
CA VAL A 171 1.69 -2.67 -11.74
C VAL A 171 2.86 -3.66 -11.74
N ASP A 172 3.52 -3.86 -12.87
CA ASP A 172 4.68 -4.71 -13.05
C ASP A 172 5.89 -4.22 -12.26
N GLU A 173 6.17 -2.91 -12.29
CA GLU A 173 7.24 -2.30 -11.49
C GLU A 173 6.95 -2.43 -9.98
N ALA A 174 5.69 -2.22 -9.57
CA ALA A 174 5.28 -2.45 -8.19
C ALA A 174 5.48 -3.90 -7.76
N ALA A 175 5.16 -4.86 -8.63
CA ALA A 175 5.39 -6.28 -8.39
C ALA A 175 6.89 -6.62 -8.26
N ASP A 176 7.76 -5.99 -9.06
CA ASP A 176 9.20 -6.13 -8.95
C ASP A 176 9.74 -5.60 -7.62
N TYR A 177 9.26 -4.43 -7.16
CA TYR A 177 9.59 -3.90 -5.83
C TYR A 177 9.10 -4.83 -4.71
N MET A 178 7.90 -5.40 -4.83
CA MET A 178 7.39 -6.35 -3.84
C MET A 178 8.31 -7.57 -3.73
N ARG A 179 8.69 -8.19 -4.86
CA ARG A 179 9.64 -9.32 -4.86
C ARG A 179 10.98 -8.92 -4.26
N ARG A 180 11.52 -7.78 -4.67
CA ARG A 180 12.82 -7.31 -4.21
C ARG A 180 12.85 -7.04 -2.71
N LEU A 181 11.82 -6.41 -2.14
CA LEU A 181 11.74 -6.18 -0.69
C LEU A 181 11.63 -7.49 0.10
N TYR A 182 11.05 -8.53 -0.47
CA TYR A 182 10.99 -9.84 0.17
C TYR A 182 12.30 -10.64 0.03
N GLU A 183 12.92 -10.64 -1.15
CA GLU A 183 14.06 -11.50 -1.47
C GLU A 183 15.43 -10.88 -1.12
N ASP A 184 15.54 -9.55 -1.10
CA ASP A 184 16.79 -8.79 -0.88
C ASP A 184 16.72 -8.05 0.46
N LYS A 185 17.27 -8.69 1.50
CA LYS A 185 17.28 -8.16 2.86
C LYS A 185 18.05 -6.84 2.97
N ASP A 186 19.17 -6.69 2.26
CA ASP A 186 19.98 -5.47 2.31
C ASP A 186 19.23 -4.30 1.67
N PHE A 187 18.51 -4.56 0.58
CA PHE A 187 17.62 -3.57 -0.03
C PHE A 187 16.50 -3.17 0.92
N TYR A 188 15.85 -4.15 1.55
CA TYR A 188 14.79 -3.91 2.54
C TYR A 188 15.29 -3.02 3.68
N GLU A 189 16.38 -3.42 4.34
CA GLU A 189 16.94 -2.69 5.48
C GLU A 189 17.38 -1.27 5.09
N ARG A 190 17.94 -1.08 3.89
CA ARG A 190 18.33 0.22 3.38
C ARG A 190 17.12 1.15 3.18
N ILE A 191 16.07 0.69 2.50
CA ILE A 191 14.88 1.50 2.24
C ILE A 191 14.15 1.81 3.56
N ALA A 192 13.94 0.81 4.41
CA ALA A 192 13.30 0.98 5.73
C ALA A 192 14.07 1.98 6.61
N GLY A 193 15.39 1.79 6.73
CA GLY A 193 16.26 2.64 7.56
C GLY A 193 16.34 4.08 7.06
N ASN A 194 16.52 4.29 5.76
CA ASN A 194 16.57 5.63 5.17
C ASN A 194 15.23 6.34 5.31
N GLY A 195 14.12 5.65 5.01
CA GLY A 195 12.77 6.18 5.15
C GLY A 195 12.47 6.59 6.58
N GLN A 196 12.79 5.72 7.56
CA GLN A 196 12.59 6.02 8.98
C GLN A 196 13.40 7.22 9.44
N LYS A 197 14.67 7.26 9.08
CA LYS A 197 15.56 8.39 9.42
C LYS A 197 15.00 9.70 8.88
N TYR A 198 14.66 9.72 7.59
CA TYR A 198 14.11 10.92 6.95
C TYR A 198 12.81 11.37 7.63
N ALA A 199 11.86 10.46 7.85
CA ALA A 199 10.57 10.81 8.46
C ALA A 199 10.74 11.35 9.88
N ARG A 200 11.62 10.78 10.69
CA ARG A 200 11.89 11.23 12.06
C ARG A 200 12.58 12.57 12.12
N GLU A 201 13.46 12.87 11.17
CA GLU A 201 14.21 14.14 11.13
C GLU A 201 13.37 15.30 10.56
N HIS A 202 12.49 15.04 9.56
CA HIS A 202 11.83 16.07 8.78
C HIS A 202 10.32 16.15 8.94
N LEU A 203 9.64 15.04 9.26
CA LEU A 203 8.19 14.97 9.35
C LEU A 203 7.66 14.90 10.79
N ALA A 204 8.53 14.64 11.78
CA ALA A 204 8.14 14.63 13.17
C ALA A 204 7.85 16.04 13.68
N TYR A 205 6.80 16.16 14.51
CA TYR A 205 6.50 17.41 15.21
C TYR A 205 7.65 17.73 16.19
N LYS A 206 8.45 18.74 15.85
CA LYS A 206 9.45 19.29 16.79
C LYS A 206 8.68 20.15 17.79
N ARG A 207 8.53 19.69 19.05
CA ARG A 207 8.11 20.57 20.12
C ARG A 207 9.12 21.72 20.18
N SER A 208 8.63 22.94 19.96
CA SER A 208 9.43 24.15 20.24
C SER A 208 9.80 24.09 21.73
N ALA A 209 11.09 24.06 22.01
CA ALA A 209 11.62 24.13 23.36
C ALA A 209 11.41 25.53 23.93
#